data_e48d79c09bcfac7afe765d70f95a2874
#
_entry.id   e48d79c09bcfac7afe765d70f95a2874
#
_cell.length_a   1.000
_cell.length_b   1.000
_cell.length_c   1.000
_cell.angle_alpha   90.00
_cell.angle_beta   90.00
_cell.angle_gamma   90.00
#
_symmetry.space_group_name_H-M   'P 1'
#
loop_
_entity.id
_entity.type
_entity.pdbx_description
1 polymer ?
#
loop_
_entity_poly.entity_id
_entity_poly.type
_entity_poly.pdbx_seq_one_letter_code
_entity_poly.pdbx_strand_id
1 'polypeptide(L)'
;MILNGNILSGLLALAIIFRGSRFWFAPASASADFGIAGSPPPSTGFSAWLSVKGTRDIASGLFVILLMANGSPRLLGEFMLVASLIAFGDMATVLRSGGSRALAYGMHGLTGLVIVATGACLIVGAH
;
A
#
# COMPACT_ATOMS: atom_id res chain seq x y z
N MET A 1 -14.63 17.25 4.95
CA MET A 1 -13.80 16.56 3.93
C MET A 1 -12.39 16.30 4.42
N ILE A 2 -11.64 17.33 4.83
CA ILE A 2 -10.24 17.17 5.29
C ILE A 2 -10.11 16.22 6.48
N LEU A 3 -10.97 16.34 7.51
CA LEU A 3 -10.91 15.45 8.67
C LEU A 3 -11.08 13.98 8.29
N ASN A 4 -12.06 13.67 7.45
CA ASN A 4 -12.29 12.30 6.97
C ASN A 4 -11.11 11.79 6.11
N GLY A 5 -10.54 12.67 5.27
CA GLY A 5 -9.35 12.36 4.48
C GLY A 5 -8.14 12.06 5.37
N ASN A 6 -7.91 12.82 6.42
CA ASN A 6 -6.83 12.58 7.38
C ASN A 6 -7.02 11.27 8.15
N ILE A 7 -8.23 10.99 8.64
CA ILE A 7 -8.53 9.73 9.34
C ILE A 7 -8.26 8.54 8.42
N LEU A 8 -8.76 8.60 7.19
CA LEU A 8 -8.57 7.52 6.23
C LEU A 8 -7.10 7.35 5.83
N SER A 9 -6.36 8.45 5.65
CA SER A 9 -4.91 8.40 5.41
C SER A 9 -4.17 7.72 6.56
N GLY A 10 -4.51 8.04 7.80
CA GLY A 10 -3.92 7.41 8.98
C GLY A 10 -4.21 5.90 9.05
N LEU A 11 -5.45 5.50 8.78
CA LEU A 11 -5.82 4.07 8.72
C LEU A 11 -5.07 3.33 7.61
N LEU A 12 -4.96 3.92 6.42
CA LEU A 12 -4.20 3.35 5.31
C LEU A 12 -2.71 3.25 5.65
N ALA A 13 -2.14 4.27 6.31
CA ALA A 13 -0.75 4.25 6.76
C ALA A 13 -0.48 3.11 7.75
N LEU A 14 -1.33 2.93 8.75
CA LEU A 14 -1.22 1.84 9.71
C LEU A 14 -1.38 0.47 9.04
N ALA A 15 -2.32 0.35 8.12
CA ALA A 15 -2.54 -0.89 7.37
C ALA A 15 -1.31 -1.28 6.53
N ILE A 16 -0.69 -0.34 5.81
CA ILE A 16 0.49 -0.64 4.98
C ILE A 16 1.73 -0.92 5.84
N ILE A 17 1.91 -0.25 6.98
CA ILE A 17 2.98 -0.55 7.95
C ILE A 17 2.80 -1.97 8.49
N PHE A 18 1.60 -2.33 8.90
CA PHE A 18 1.31 -3.68 9.39
C PHE A 18 1.58 -4.74 8.31
N ARG A 19 1.11 -4.51 7.09
CA ARG A 19 1.37 -5.44 5.97
C ARG A 19 2.84 -5.53 5.63
N GLY A 20 3.56 -4.42 5.63
CA GLY A 20 5.00 -4.37 5.39
C GLY A 20 5.78 -5.15 6.44
N SER A 21 5.40 -5.04 7.70
CA SER A 21 6.05 -5.78 8.79
C SER A 21 5.85 -7.31 8.65
N ARG A 22 4.72 -7.77 8.11
CA ARG A 22 4.50 -9.20 7.86
C ARG A 22 5.52 -9.82 6.90
N PHE A 23 6.04 -9.06 5.94
CA PHE A 23 7.10 -9.56 5.04
C PHE A 23 8.42 -9.83 5.77
N TRP A 24 8.64 -9.17 6.91
CA TRP A 24 9.80 -9.42 7.77
C TRP A 24 9.58 -10.62 8.70
N PHE A 25 8.44 -10.69 9.35
CA PHE A 25 8.19 -11.64 10.45
C PHE A 25 7.44 -12.89 10.02
N ALA A 26 6.67 -12.84 8.93
CA ALA A 26 5.88 -13.94 8.40
C ALA A 26 5.92 -13.97 6.86
N PRO A 27 7.10 -14.10 6.23
CA PRO A 27 7.25 -13.95 4.78
C PRO A 27 6.44 -14.96 3.98
N ALA A 28 6.32 -16.20 4.45
CA ALA A 28 5.57 -17.26 3.78
C ALA A 28 4.08 -16.90 3.64
N SER A 29 3.41 -16.53 4.74
CA SER A 29 2.01 -16.17 4.70
C SER A 29 1.78 -14.83 4.00
N ALA A 30 2.69 -13.85 4.19
CA ALA A 30 2.60 -12.56 3.53
C ALA A 30 2.67 -12.70 1.99
N SER A 31 3.57 -13.54 1.48
CA SER A 31 3.68 -13.79 0.03
C SER A 31 2.48 -14.54 -0.53
N ALA A 32 1.94 -15.51 0.20
CA ALA A 32 0.73 -16.23 -0.20
C ALA A 32 -0.48 -15.29 -0.29
N ASP A 33 -0.67 -14.42 0.71
CA ASP A 33 -1.76 -13.45 0.75
C ASP A 33 -1.63 -12.34 -0.32
N PHE A 34 -0.44 -12.15 -0.87
CA PHE A 34 -0.22 -11.17 -1.94
C PHE A 34 -0.87 -11.59 -3.26
N GLY A 35 -0.90 -12.89 -3.56
CA GLY A 35 -1.66 -13.46 -4.68
C GLY A 35 -0.86 -13.72 -5.95
N ILE A 36 0.48 -13.59 -5.94
CA ILE A 36 1.32 -13.94 -7.10
C ILE A 36 1.30 -15.46 -7.30
N ALA A 37 1.03 -15.90 -8.55
CA ALA A 37 1.06 -17.32 -8.90
C ALA A 37 2.48 -17.88 -8.89
N GLY A 38 2.62 -19.14 -8.46
CA GLY A 38 3.89 -19.86 -8.52
C GLY A 38 4.98 -19.30 -7.61
N SER A 39 4.60 -18.56 -6.56
CA SER A 39 5.58 -18.10 -5.56
C SER A 39 6.37 -19.29 -5.01
N PRO A 40 7.70 -19.26 -5.07
CA PRO A 40 8.51 -20.35 -4.54
C PRO A 40 8.36 -20.46 -3.02
N PRO A 41 8.60 -21.65 -2.45
CA PRO A 41 8.69 -21.75 -0.99
C PRO A 41 9.78 -20.79 -0.48
N PRO A 42 9.62 -20.24 0.74
CA PRO A 42 10.56 -19.28 1.29
C PRO A 42 11.98 -19.86 1.33
N SER A 43 12.86 -19.27 0.54
CA SER A 43 14.31 -19.46 0.59
C SER A 43 14.95 -18.21 1.19
N THR A 44 16.21 -18.29 1.59
CA THR A 44 16.92 -17.12 2.14
C THR A 44 16.89 -15.93 1.16
N GLY A 45 17.16 -16.18 -0.13
CA GLY A 45 17.14 -15.14 -1.15
C GLY A 45 15.74 -14.57 -1.39
N PHE A 46 14.73 -15.42 -1.47
CA PHE A 46 13.35 -14.99 -1.65
C PHE A 46 12.84 -14.18 -0.44
N SER A 47 13.14 -14.64 0.78
CA SER A 47 12.80 -13.89 1.99
C SER A 47 13.49 -12.54 2.07
N ALA A 48 14.73 -12.42 1.58
CA ALA A 48 15.42 -11.13 1.49
C ALA A 48 14.69 -10.15 0.54
N TRP A 49 14.22 -10.60 -0.61
CA TRP A 49 13.41 -9.77 -1.51
C TRP A 49 12.08 -9.34 -0.87
N LEU A 50 11.44 -10.23 -0.13
CA LEU A 50 10.21 -9.89 0.62
C LEU A 50 10.49 -8.85 1.69
N SER A 51 11.62 -8.90 2.37
CA SER A 51 12.03 -7.87 3.35
C SER A 51 12.26 -6.51 2.69
N VAL A 52 12.82 -6.47 1.48
CA VAL A 52 12.93 -5.23 0.70
C VAL A 52 11.55 -4.63 0.43
N LYS A 53 10.58 -5.45 -0.01
CA LYS A 53 9.19 -5.01 -0.19
C LYS A 53 8.60 -4.50 1.13
N GLY A 54 8.76 -5.26 2.21
CA GLY A 54 8.26 -4.89 3.53
C GLY A 54 8.79 -3.54 4.01
N THR A 55 10.08 -3.29 3.83
CA THR A 55 10.71 -2.00 4.18
C THR A 55 10.10 -0.84 3.39
N ARG A 56 9.84 -1.02 2.09
CA ARG A 56 9.19 0.02 1.26
C ARG A 56 7.77 0.31 1.71
N ASP A 57 7.01 -0.73 2.03
CA ASP A 57 5.64 -0.59 2.52
C ASP A 57 5.62 0.16 3.87
N ILE A 58 6.51 -0.19 4.80
CA ILE A 58 6.66 0.51 6.09
C ILE A 58 7.04 1.98 5.85
N ALA A 59 8.04 2.24 5.01
CA ALA A 59 8.47 3.60 4.70
C ALA A 59 7.33 4.43 4.09
N SER A 60 6.53 3.87 3.19
CA SER A 60 5.37 4.54 2.59
C SER A 60 4.35 4.97 3.65
N GLY A 61 4.05 4.10 4.60
CA GLY A 61 3.15 4.44 5.71
C GLY A 61 3.73 5.51 6.63
N LEU A 62 5.01 5.45 6.93
CA LEU A 62 5.70 6.48 7.73
C LEU A 62 5.71 7.84 7.02
N PHE A 63 5.88 7.87 5.69
CA PHE A 63 5.76 9.12 4.92
C PHE A 63 4.37 9.74 5.03
N VAL A 64 3.31 8.93 4.97
CA VAL A 64 1.95 9.43 5.19
C VAL A 64 1.82 10.06 6.58
N ILE A 65 2.28 9.38 7.62
CA ILE A 65 2.23 9.90 9.00
C ILE A 65 3.02 11.20 9.13
N LEU A 66 4.21 11.27 8.54
CA LEU A 66 5.05 12.46 8.56
C LEU A 66 4.35 13.64 7.86
N LEU A 67 3.73 13.42 6.70
CA LEU A 67 3.00 14.46 5.98
C LEU A 67 1.75 14.91 6.73
N MET A 68 1.05 14.01 7.40
CA MET A 68 -0.05 14.36 8.30
C MET A 68 0.41 15.26 9.45
N ALA A 69 1.56 14.96 10.04
CA ALA A 69 2.14 15.76 11.14
C ALA A 69 2.58 17.16 10.67
N ASN A 70 2.94 17.33 9.40
CA ASN A 70 3.29 18.62 8.81
C ASN A 70 2.08 19.52 8.50
N GLY A 71 0.86 18.98 8.59
CA GLY A 71 -0.38 19.76 8.51
C GLY A 71 -0.72 20.33 7.12
N SER A 72 -0.16 19.81 6.03
CA SER A 72 -0.50 20.21 4.66
C SER A 72 -1.41 19.18 3.98
N PRO A 73 -2.75 19.35 4.01
CA PRO A 73 -3.67 18.39 3.38
C PRO A 73 -3.42 18.25 1.87
N ARG A 74 -3.08 19.34 1.20
CA ARG A 74 -2.80 19.32 -0.23
C ARG A 74 -1.58 18.45 -0.55
N LEU A 75 -0.46 18.67 0.15
CA LEU A 75 0.75 17.87 -0.06
C LEU A 75 0.53 16.39 0.27
N LEU A 76 -0.21 16.11 1.34
CA LEU A 76 -0.61 14.74 1.68
C LEU A 76 -1.44 14.12 0.56
N GLY A 77 -2.41 14.86 0.01
CA GLY A 77 -3.25 14.40 -1.09
C GLY A 77 -2.45 14.11 -2.36
N GLU A 78 -1.52 14.99 -2.74
CA GLU A 78 -0.63 14.81 -3.88
C GLU A 78 0.26 13.56 -3.69
N PHE A 79 0.82 13.36 -2.49
CA PHE A 79 1.57 12.15 -2.17
C PHE A 79 0.70 10.89 -2.28
N MET A 80 -0.54 10.91 -1.78
CA MET A 80 -1.46 9.78 -1.87
C MET A 80 -1.75 9.41 -3.33
N LEU A 81 -1.95 10.38 -4.23
CA LEU A 81 -2.16 10.10 -5.64
C LEU A 81 -0.95 9.38 -6.26
N VAL A 82 0.26 9.83 -5.96
CA VAL A 82 1.47 9.14 -6.43
C VAL A 82 1.61 7.76 -5.79
N ALA A 83 1.35 7.63 -4.49
CA ALA A 83 1.45 6.37 -3.77
C ALA A 83 0.43 5.31 -4.25
N SER A 84 -0.69 5.74 -4.86
CA SER A 84 -1.66 4.80 -5.46
C SER A 84 -1.06 3.92 -6.56
N LEU A 85 0.01 4.40 -7.22
CA LEU A 85 0.75 3.61 -8.22
C LEU A 85 1.33 2.32 -7.62
N ILE A 86 1.64 2.30 -6.32
CA ILE A 86 2.12 1.09 -5.64
C ILE A 86 1.02 0.02 -5.67
N ALA A 87 -0.19 0.38 -5.26
CA ALA A 87 -1.31 -0.55 -5.20
C ALA A 87 -1.73 -1.02 -6.60
N PHE A 88 -1.78 -0.13 -7.59
CA PHE A 88 -2.08 -0.53 -8.97
C PHE A 88 -0.95 -1.33 -9.61
N GLY A 89 0.31 -1.03 -9.29
CA GLY A 89 1.46 -1.83 -9.69
C GLY A 89 1.42 -3.24 -9.12
N ASP A 90 1.07 -3.38 -7.85
CA ASP A 90 0.86 -4.66 -7.18
C ASP A 90 -0.28 -5.45 -7.86
N MET A 91 -1.41 -4.79 -8.16
CA MET A 91 -2.52 -5.39 -8.92
C MET A 91 -2.05 -5.92 -10.29
N ALA A 92 -1.36 -5.07 -11.05
CA ALA A 92 -0.86 -5.45 -12.37
C ALA A 92 0.13 -6.62 -12.29
N THR A 93 0.99 -6.64 -11.28
CA THR A 93 1.95 -7.72 -11.05
C THR A 93 1.25 -9.04 -10.78
N VAL A 94 0.25 -9.05 -9.91
CA VAL A 94 -0.55 -10.27 -9.62
C VAL A 94 -1.25 -10.78 -10.88
N LEU A 95 -1.89 -9.88 -11.65
CA LEU A 95 -2.57 -10.26 -12.89
C LEU A 95 -1.60 -10.82 -13.94
N ARG A 96 -0.47 -10.18 -14.13
CA ARG A 96 0.55 -10.61 -15.11
C ARG A 96 1.21 -11.94 -14.74
N SER A 97 1.29 -12.27 -13.47
CA SER A 97 1.79 -13.56 -13.00
C SER A 97 0.79 -14.70 -13.17
N GLY A 98 -0.44 -14.42 -13.61
CA GLY A 98 -1.53 -15.41 -13.63
C GLY A 98 -2.09 -15.72 -12.23
N GLY A 99 -1.86 -14.83 -11.28
CA GLY A 99 -2.30 -14.98 -9.91
C GLY A 99 -3.79 -14.74 -9.68
N SER A 100 -4.17 -14.67 -8.42
CA SER A 100 -5.58 -14.53 -8.01
C SER A 100 -6.18 -13.21 -8.47
N ARG A 101 -7.17 -13.27 -9.38
CA ARG A 101 -7.94 -12.09 -9.81
C ARG A 101 -8.72 -11.46 -8.65
N ALA A 102 -9.22 -12.27 -7.72
CA ALA A 102 -9.93 -11.79 -6.55
C ALA A 102 -9.03 -10.92 -5.66
N LEU A 103 -7.77 -11.34 -5.43
CA LEU A 103 -6.79 -10.55 -4.68
C LEU A 103 -6.31 -9.34 -5.49
N ALA A 104 -6.08 -9.49 -6.80
CA ALA A 104 -5.65 -8.38 -7.64
C ALA A 104 -6.66 -7.23 -7.62
N TYR A 105 -7.91 -7.50 -7.91
CA TYR A 105 -8.94 -6.45 -7.96
C TYR A 105 -9.50 -6.10 -6.57
N GLY A 106 -9.83 -7.11 -5.74
CA GLY A 106 -10.52 -6.91 -4.46
C GLY A 106 -9.61 -6.37 -3.36
N MET A 107 -8.32 -6.63 -3.41
CA MET A 107 -7.35 -6.12 -2.43
C MET A 107 -6.52 -4.99 -3.01
N HIS A 108 -5.70 -5.25 -4.02
CA HIS A 108 -4.78 -4.25 -4.55
C HIS A 108 -5.50 -3.13 -5.31
N GLY A 109 -6.40 -3.48 -6.24
CA GLY A 109 -7.15 -2.52 -7.04
C GLY A 109 -8.07 -1.64 -6.20
N LEU A 110 -8.84 -2.25 -5.31
CA LEU A 110 -9.72 -1.52 -4.40
C LEU A 110 -8.93 -0.58 -3.48
N THR A 111 -7.81 -1.04 -2.92
CA THR A 111 -6.91 -0.19 -2.12
C THR A 111 -6.42 1.00 -2.94
N GLY A 112 -5.99 0.78 -4.19
CA GLY A 112 -5.58 1.85 -5.10
C GLY A 112 -6.67 2.91 -5.30
N LEU A 113 -7.91 2.48 -5.54
CA LEU A 113 -9.06 3.39 -5.69
C LEU A 113 -9.34 4.18 -4.41
N VAL A 114 -9.28 3.54 -3.25
CA VAL A 114 -9.46 4.22 -1.96
C VAL A 114 -8.37 5.27 -1.73
N ILE A 115 -7.12 4.95 -2.06
CA ILE A 115 -6.00 5.90 -1.97
C ILE A 115 -6.23 7.11 -2.88
N VAL A 116 -6.62 6.88 -4.15
CA VAL A 116 -6.93 7.97 -5.11
C VAL A 116 -8.08 8.84 -4.59
N ALA A 117 -9.17 8.24 -4.16
CA ALA A 117 -10.32 8.98 -3.63
C ALA A 117 -9.93 9.82 -2.40
N THR A 118 -9.13 9.25 -1.50
CA THR A 118 -8.61 9.97 -0.31
C THR A 118 -7.75 11.16 -0.72
N GLY A 119 -6.81 10.96 -1.64
CA GLY A 119 -5.95 12.02 -2.15
C GLY A 119 -6.72 13.15 -2.82
N ALA A 120 -7.69 12.81 -3.68
CA ALA A 120 -8.56 13.78 -4.33
C ALA A 120 -9.38 14.59 -3.31
N CYS A 121 -9.98 13.93 -2.31
CA CYS A 121 -10.73 14.60 -1.24
C CYS A 121 -9.87 15.57 -0.43
N LEU A 122 -8.62 15.22 -0.15
CA LEU A 122 -7.69 16.10 0.57
C LEU A 122 -7.31 17.34 -0.26
N ILE A 123 -7.04 17.17 -1.55
CA ILE A 123 -6.69 18.28 -2.46
C ILE A 123 -7.87 19.23 -2.61
N VAL A 124 -9.07 18.70 -2.91
CA VAL A 124 -10.27 19.52 -3.07
C VAL A 124 -10.67 20.23 -1.77
N GLY A 125 -10.52 19.56 -0.63
CA GLY A 125 -10.83 20.15 0.67
C GLY A 125 -9.82 21.19 1.14
N ALA A 126 -8.64 21.27 0.53
CA ALA A 126 -7.57 22.22 0.87
C ALA A 126 -7.73 23.60 0.17
N HIS A 127 -8.76 23.75 -0.64
CA HIS A 127 -9.20 25.02 -1.26
C HIS A 127 -10.34 25.61 -0.46
#